data_2cedac77a596d04d406d43781b48e76e
#
_entry.id   2cedac77a596d04d406d43781b48e76e
#
_cell.length_a   1.000
_cell.length_b   1.000
_cell.length_c   1.000
_cell.angle_alpha   90.00
_cell.angle_beta   90.00
_cell.angle_gamma   90.00
#
_symmetry.space_group_name_H-M   'P 1'
#
loop_
_entity.id
_entity.type
_entity.pdbx_description
1 polymer ?
#
loop_
_entity_poly.entity_id
_entity_poly.type
_entity_poly.pdbx_seq_one_letter_code
_entity_poly.pdbx_strand_id
1 'polypeptide(L)'
;MEEMFCFQCQQTAHNTGCEGHTGVCGKKSDTANLQDELTGELIRLARAVAENERSRSSDELMLKGLFTTITNVNFNSDTVKKLSDEIREEAENRKPGKDAYNVQKIWEAPEDIRSLKSLILFGLRGTAAYAYHAWALGYVDAEIMNFFYKGMRILGEEKGMEELLPVVIETGKINLRCMELLDKANTESYGDPIPTEVPLTIEKGPFIVVS
;
A
#
# COMPACT_ATOMS: atom_id res chain seq x y z
N MET A 1 15.54 16.32 -14.82
CA MET A 1 14.70 15.57 -13.84
C MET A 1 13.34 15.40 -14.47
N GLU A 2 12.82 14.22 -14.44
CA GLU A 2 11.49 13.89 -14.95
C GLU A 2 10.42 14.55 -14.05
N GLU A 3 9.35 15.05 -14.62
CA GLU A 3 8.24 15.62 -13.87
C GLU A 3 7.39 14.51 -13.26
N MET A 4 6.64 14.81 -12.20
CA MET A 4 5.71 13.88 -11.55
C MET A 4 4.28 14.35 -11.68
N PHE A 5 3.34 13.44 -11.51
CA PHE A 5 1.97 13.70 -11.12
C PHE A 5 1.65 12.91 -9.85
N CYS A 6 1.17 13.57 -8.79
CA CYS A 6 0.80 12.89 -7.55
C CYS A 6 -0.56 13.39 -7.04
N PHE A 7 -1.52 12.46 -6.93
CA PHE A 7 -2.89 12.72 -6.50
C PHE A 7 -3.29 11.82 -5.31
N GLN A 8 -2.40 11.69 -4.30
CA GLN A 8 -2.58 10.68 -3.26
C GLN A 8 -3.08 11.22 -1.91
N CYS A 9 -3.22 12.53 -1.75
CA CYS A 9 -3.66 13.12 -0.49
C CYS A 9 -4.47 14.39 -0.71
N GLN A 10 -5.21 14.80 0.31
CA GLN A 10 -5.99 16.03 0.29
C GLN A 10 -5.15 17.32 0.28
N GLN A 11 -3.83 17.23 0.46
CA GLN A 11 -2.91 18.37 0.38
C GLN A 11 -2.41 18.63 -1.05
N THR A 12 -2.93 17.92 -2.05
CA THR A 12 -2.54 18.13 -3.44
C THR A 12 -2.69 19.60 -3.84
N ALA A 13 -1.76 20.09 -4.65
CA ALA A 13 -1.79 21.47 -5.15
C ALA A 13 -3.14 21.75 -5.85
N HIS A 14 -3.82 22.81 -5.42
CA HIS A 14 -5.09 23.27 -5.99
C HIS A 14 -6.22 22.20 -6.04
N ASN A 15 -6.13 21.10 -5.28
CA ASN A 15 -7.02 19.94 -5.35
C ASN A 15 -7.03 19.22 -6.71
N THR A 16 -6.01 19.43 -7.54
CA THR A 16 -5.92 18.81 -8.88
C THR A 16 -4.81 17.79 -9.00
N GLY A 17 -3.85 17.80 -8.09
CA GLY A 17 -2.64 16.98 -8.08
C GLY A 17 -1.39 17.83 -7.92
N CYS A 18 -0.31 17.23 -7.44
CA CYS A 18 1.01 17.84 -7.43
C CYS A 18 1.73 17.50 -8.73
N GLU A 19 2.24 18.52 -9.42
CA GLU A 19 2.97 18.40 -10.68
C GLU A 19 4.38 18.99 -10.56
N GLY A 20 5.22 18.73 -11.57
CA GLY A 20 6.58 19.28 -11.65
C GLY A 20 7.58 18.45 -10.82
N HIS A 21 8.43 19.10 -10.04
CA HIS A 21 9.57 18.44 -9.40
C HIS A 21 9.42 18.16 -7.91
N THR A 22 8.42 18.77 -7.26
CA THR A 22 8.22 18.61 -5.80
C THR A 22 6.75 18.78 -5.44
N GLY A 23 6.22 17.84 -4.68
CA GLY A 23 4.87 17.92 -4.10
C GLY A 23 4.78 18.92 -2.94
N VAL A 24 3.56 19.31 -2.56
CA VAL A 24 3.28 20.17 -1.39
C VAL A 24 3.87 19.59 -0.09
N CYS A 25 3.91 18.27 0.04
CA CYS A 25 4.52 17.57 1.18
C CYS A 25 6.05 17.49 1.15
N GLY A 26 6.70 18.04 0.12
CA GLY A 26 8.15 17.94 -0.08
C GLY A 26 8.64 16.67 -0.79
N LYS A 27 7.73 15.76 -1.19
CA LYS A 27 8.09 14.57 -1.98
C LYS A 27 8.67 15.03 -3.33
N LYS A 28 9.82 14.49 -3.69
CA LYS A 28 10.47 14.77 -4.97
C LYS A 28 9.87 13.92 -6.09
N SER A 29 10.03 14.38 -7.32
CA SER A 29 9.51 13.70 -8.51
C SER A 29 10.08 12.30 -8.71
N ASP A 30 11.36 12.09 -8.41
CA ASP A 30 11.97 10.75 -8.47
C ASP A 30 11.28 9.75 -7.53
N THR A 31 11.03 10.15 -6.28
CA THR A 31 10.32 9.31 -5.31
C THR A 31 8.87 9.04 -5.74
N ALA A 32 8.17 10.06 -6.26
CA ALA A 32 6.79 9.91 -6.71
C ALA A 32 6.68 8.93 -7.89
N ASN A 33 7.55 9.09 -8.89
CA ASN A 33 7.59 8.24 -10.08
C ASN A 33 7.97 6.78 -9.71
N LEU A 34 8.93 6.59 -8.80
CA LEU A 34 9.28 5.25 -8.29
C LEU A 34 8.12 4.59 -7.51
N GLN A 35 7.32 5.34 -6.77
CA GLN A 35 6.13 4.81 -6.11
C GLN A 35 5.04 4.41 -7.10
N ASP A 36 4.89 5.13 -8.21
CA ASP A 36 4.00 4.76 -9.30
C ASP A 36 4.50 3.52 -10.05
N GLU A 37 5.81 3.44 -10.31
CA GLU A 37 6.45 2.23 -10.88
C GLU A 37 6.23 1.02 -9.96
N LEU A 38 6.50 1.16 -8.66
CA LEU A 38 6.25 0.11 -7.66
C LEU A 38 4.79 -0.35 -7.66
N THR A 39 3.84 0.59 -7.76
CA THR A 39 2.40 0.26 -7.86
C THR A 39 2.11 -0.53 -9.14
N GLY A 40 2.73 -0.18 -10.24
CA GLY A 40 2.64 -0.90 -11.52
C GLY A 40 3.19 -2.33 -11.43
N GLU A 41 4.32 -2.52 -10.75
CA GLU A 41 4.91 -3.85 -10.49
C GLU A 41 4.05 -4.70 -9.54
N LEU A 42 3.39 -4.10 -8.55
CA LEU A 42 2.42 -4.80 -7.70
C LEU A 42 1.22 -5.32 -8.50
N ILE A 43 0.71 -4.54 -9.46
CA ILE A 43 -0.35 -4.97 -10.37
C ILE A 43 0.16 -6.12 -11.26
N ARG A 44 1.40 -6.03 -11.75
CA ARG A 44 2.05 -7.11 -12.51
C ARG A 44 2.17 -8.38 -11.67
N LEU A 45 2.67 -8.29 -10.44
CA LEU A 45 2.77 -9.42 -9.51
C LEU A 45 1.40 -10.06 -9.26
N ALA A 46 0.37 -9.25 -9.00
CA ALA A 46 -0.99 -9.74 -8.80
C ALA A 46 -1.54 -10.50 -10.01
N ARG A 47 -1.12 -10.15 -11.22
CA ARG A 47 -1.49 -10.84 -12.47
C ARG A 47 -0.64 -12.10 -12.74
N ALA A 48 0.57 -12.13 -12.20
CA ALA A 48 1.49 -13.26 -12.36
C ALA A 48 1.19 -14.41 -11.41
N VAL A 49 0.66 -14.09 -10.22
CA VAL A 49 0.35 -15.06 -9.17
C VAL A 49 -1.10 -15.51 -9.27
N ALA A 50 -1.35 -16.79 -9.56
CA ALA A 50 -2.68 -17.37 -9.46
C ALA A 50 -3.09 -17.56 -7.99
N GLU A 51 -4.41 -17.61 -7.71
CA GLU A 51 -4.92 -17.67 -6.32
C GLU A 51 -4.34 -18.82 -5.50
N ASN A 52 -4.13 -19.98 -6.14
CA ASN A 52 -3.60 -21.17 -5.48
C ASN A 52 -2.06 -21.28 -5.51
N GLU A 53 -1.37 -20.29 -6.08
CA GLU A 53 0.08 -20.30 -6.27
C GLU A 53 0.78 -19.24 -5.43
N ARG A 54 0.07 -18.59 -4.52
CA ARG A 54 0.66 -17.63 -3.59
C ARG A 54 1.70 -18.33 -2.71
N SER A 55 2.79 -17.64 -2.45
CA SER A 55 3.83 -18.06 -1.52
C SER A 55 4.01 -17.03 -0.42
N ARG A 56 4.63 -17.43 0.67
CA ARG A 56 4.97 -16.49 1.73
C ARG A 56 5.83 -15.33 1.22
N SER A 57 6.75 -15.60 0.29
CA SER A 57 7.60 -14.57 -0.33
C SER A 57 6.77 -13.57 -1.14
N SER A 58 5.88 -14.06 -2.03
CA SER A 58 5.04 -13.16 -2.83
C SER A 58 4.06 -12.36 -1.97
N ASP A 59 3.52 -12.94 -0.91
CA ASP A 59 2.64 -12.26 0.04
C ASP A 59 3.39 -11.14 0.79
N GLU A 60 4.62 -11.41 1.21
CA GLU A 60 5.49 -10.43 1.85
C GLU A 60 5.79 -9.25 0.94
N LEU A 61 6.14 -9.50 -0.30
CA LEU A 61 6.41 -8.48 -1.30
C LEU A 61 5.17 -7.64 -1.61
N MET A 62 3.99 -8.28 -1.77
CA MET A 62 2.71 -7.58 -1.96
C MET A 62 2.43 -6.64 -0.79
N LEU A 63 2.54 -7.14 0.44
CA LEU A 63 2.24 -6.39 1.65
C LEU A 63 3.23 -5.22 1.86
N LYS A 64 4.53 -5.48 1.74
CA LYS A 64 5.58 -4.44 1.86
C LYS A 64 5.45 -3.37 0.77
N GLY A 65 5.13 -3.78 -0.46
CA GLY A 65 4.95 -2.85 -1.57
C GLY A 65 3.76 -1.92 -1.36
N LEU A 66 2.61 -2.45 -0.96
CA LEU A 66 1.44 -1.64 -0.62
C LEU A 66 1.72 -0.71 0.57
N PHE A 67 2.35 -1.21 1.63
CA PHE A 67 2.72 -0.41 2.80
C PHE A 67 3.70 0.72 2.43
N THR A 68 4.72 0.43 1.63
CA THR A 68 5.73 1.41 1.19
C THR A 68 5.12 2.54 0.35
N THR A 69 4.04 2.27 -0.39
CA THR A 69 3.36 3.25 -1.24
C THR A 69 2.26 4.05 -0.53
N ILE A 70 2.08 3.88 0.79
CA ILE A 70 1.19 4.73 1.58
C ILE A 70 1.68 6.17 1.52
N THR A 71 0.74 7.10 1.44
CA THR A 71 1.02 8.54 1.37
C THR A 71 1.89 9.00 2.54
N ASN A 72 3.01 9.65 2.22
CA ASN A 72 3.92 10.26 3.19
C ASN A 72 4.56 9.30 4.21
N VAL A 73 4.70 8.01 3.89
CA VAL A 73 5.36 7.02 4.75
C VAL A 73 6.82 6.82 4.35
N ASN A 74 7.11 6.70 3.06
CA ASN A 74 8.47 6.46 2.57
C ASN A 74 8.90 7.51 1.53
N PHE A 75 9.96 8.26 1.85
CA PHE A 75 10.59 9.27 1.00
C PHE A 75 11.98 8.84 0.52
N ASN A 76 12.40 7.59 0.77
CA ASN A 76 13.69 7.07 0.37
C ASN A 76 13.57 6.37 -1.00
N SER A 77 14.01 7.07 -2.06
CA SER A 77 13.97 6.58 -3.45
C SER A 77 14.74 5.26 -3.62
N ASP A 78 15.89 5.08 -2.95
CA ASP A 78 16.67 3.86 -3.07
C ASP A 78 15.94 2.64 -2.51
N THR A 79 15.27 2.81 -1.35
CA THR A 79 14.46 1.75 -0.74
C THR A 79 13.26 1.39 -1.61
N VAL A 80 12.56 2.40 -2.16
CA VAL A 80 11.42 2.19 -3.06
C VAL A 80 11.85 1.46 -4.32
N LYS A 81 12.98 1.89 -4.93
CA LYS A 81 13.54 1.27 -6.12
C LYS A 81 13.92 -0.19 -5.88
N LYS A 82 14.65 -0.46 -4.80
CA LYS A 82 15.06 -1.82 -4.45
C LYS A 82 13.86 -2.76 -4.31
N LEU A 83 12.82 -2.33 -3.60
CA LEU A 83 11.60 -3.12 -3.44
C LEU A 83 10.86 -3.32 -4.77
N SER A 84 10.83 -2.29 -5.64
CA SER A 84 10.26 -2.41 -7.00
C SER A 84 11.01 -3.47 -7.83
N ASP A 85 12.35 -3.48 -7.76
CA ASP A 85 13.18 -4.45 -8.47
C ASP A 85 12.95 -5.90 -7.94
N GLU A 86 12.82 -6.09 -6.61
CA GLU A 86 12.49 -7.39 -6.00
C GLU A 86 11.10 -7.91 -6.43
N ILE A 87 10.10 -7.03 -6.48
CA ILE A 87 8.74 -7.39 -6.93
C ILE A 87 8.73 -7.72 -8.42
N ARG A 88 9.48 -6.97 -9.23
CA ARG A 88 9.66 -7.23 -10.66
C ARG A 88 10.25 -8.61 -10.89
N GLU A 89 11.32 -8.95 -10.17
CA GLU A 89 11.98 -10.25 -10.27
C GLU A 89 11.02 -11.40 -9.90
N GLU A 90 10.28 -11.27 -8.80
CA GLU A 90 9.28 -12.27 -8.40
C GLU A 90 8.17 -12.44 -9.45
N ALA A 91 7.68 -11.34 -10.02
CA ALA A 91 6.65 -11.38 -11.07
C ALA A 91 7.19 -12.01 -12.36
N GLU A 92 8.43 -11.70 -12.76
CA GLU A 92 9.09 -12.26 -13.93
C GLU A 92 9.31 -13.76 -13.80
N ASN A 93 9.78 -14.22 -12.62
CA ASN A 93 10.01 -15.63 -12.35
C ASN A 93 8.72 -16.47 -12.44
N ARG A 94 7.57 -15.87 -12.12
CA ARG A 94 6.27 -16.54 -12.18
C ARG A 94 5.62 -16.50 -13.55
N LYS A 95 5.71 -15.37 -14.23
CA LYS A 95 5.11 -15.15 -15.55
C LYS A 95 5.96 -14.21 -16.39
N PRO A 96 6.93 -14.74 -17.15
CA PRO A 96 7.83 -13.94 -17.99
C PRO A 96 7.12 -13.10 -19.05
N GLY A 97 7.75 -12.00 -19.44
CA GLY A 97 7.38 -11.23 -20.63
C GLY A 97 6.14 -10.36 -20.48
N LYS A 98 5.79 -9.94 -19.27
CA LYS A 98 4.74 -8.93 -19.03
C LYS A 98 5.35 -7.69 -18.41
N ASP A 99 5.03 -6.54 -18.99
CA ASP A 99 5.45 -5.25 -18.46
C ASP A 99 4.66 -4.83 -17.21
N ALA A 100 5.25 -3.94 -16.40
CA ALA A 100 4.55 -3.24 -15.34
C ALA A 100 3.32 -2.50 -15.88
N TYR A 101 2.30 -2.35 -15.04
CA TYR A 101 1.14 -1.56 -15.41
C TYR A 101 1.47 -0.06 -15.32
N ASN A 102 1.12 0.69 -16.36
CA ASN A 102 1.24 2.14 -16.31
C ASN A 102 0.13 2.75 -15.45
N VAL A 103 0.48 3.23 -14.26
CA VAL A 103 -0.46 3.78 -13.27
C VAL A 103 -1.15 5.06 -13.77
N GLN A 104 -0.53 5.81 -14.70
CA GLN A 104 -1.17 6.99 -15.31
C GLN A 104 -2.52 6.68 -15.95
N LYS A 105 -2.72 5.45 -16.44
CA LYS A 105 -4.02 5.01 -16.96
C LYS A 105 -5.16 5.06 -15.93
N ILE A 106 -4.85 5.01 -14.64
CA ILE A 106 -5.86 5.21 -13.58
C ILE A 106 -6.24 6.68 -13.52
N TRP A 107 -5.25 7.57 -13.56
CA TRP A 107 -5.46 9.01 -13.44
C TRP A 107 -6.10 9.64 -14.68
N GLU A 108 -5.86 9.08 -15.84
CA GLU A 108 -6.41 9.49 -17.14
C GLU A 108 -7.80 8.88 -17.45
N ALA A 109 -8.27 7.94 -16.63
CA ALA A 109 -9.58 7.31 -16.81
C ALA A 109 -10.72 8.32 -16.63
N PRO A 110 -11.94 8.05 -17.18
CA PRO A 110 -13.13 8.83 -16.89
C PRO A 110 -13.34 9.01 -15.39
N GLU A 111 -13.90 10.16 -14.98
CA GLU A 111 -13.94 10.59 -13.58
C GLU A 111 -14.50 9.54 -12.62
N ASP A 112 -15.61 8.90 -12.98
CA ASP A 112 -16.23 7.87 -12.14
C ASP A 112 -15.31 6.64 -11.97
N ILE A 113 -14.70 6.18 -13.06
CA ILE A 113 -13.78 5.04 -13.05
C ILE A 113 -12.52 5.37 -12.26
N ARG A 114 -11.94 6.55 -12.49
CA ARG A 114 -10.79 7.07 -11.74
C ARG A 114 -11.09 7.12 -10.25
N SER A 115 -12.25 7.65 -9.87
CA SER A 115 -12.67 7.79 -8.47
C SER A 115 -12.80 6.42 -7.79
N LEU A 116 -13.49 5.46 -8.43
CA LEU A 116 -13.65 4.11 -7.87
C LEU A 116 -12.31 3.35 -7.78
N LYS A 117 -11.46 3.43 -8.81
CA LYS A 117 -10.11 2.83 -8.76
C LYS A 117 -9.23 3.48 -7.70
N SER A 118 -9.33 4.80 -7.50
CA SER A 118 -8.62 5.51 -6.44
C SER A 118 -9.06 5.04 -5.05
N LEU A 119 -10.37 4.89 -4.81
CA LEU A 119 -10.90 4.37 -3.55
C LEU A 119 -10.39 2.96 -3.26
N ILE A 120 -10.36 2.07 -4.27
CA ILE A 120 -9.81 0.72 -4.12
C ILE A 120 -8.32 0.80 -3.79
N LEU A 121 -7.52 1.53 -4.57
CA LEU A 121 -6.07 1.62 -4.38
C LEU A 121 -5.69 2.18 -3.01
N PHE A 122 -6.32 3.28 -2.60
CA PHE A 122 -6.04 3.90 -1.30
C PHE A 122 -6.56 3.05 -0.15
N GLY A 123 -7.70 2.38 -0.33
CA GLY A 123 -8.23 1.40 0.61
C GLY A 123 -7.28 0.21 0.81
N LEU A 124 -6.74 -0.36 -0.27
CA LEU A 124 -5.74 -1.44 -0.20
C LEU A 124 -4.48 -0.99 0.55
N ARG A 125 -3.96 0.21 0.27
CA ARG A 125 -2.80 0.77 0.98
C ARG A 125 -3.09 0.96 2.47
N GLY A 126 -4.25 1.51 2.82
CA GLY A 126 -4.68 1.67 4.21
C GLY A 126 -4.83 0.33 4.94
N THR A 127 -5.45 -0.67 4.30
CA THR A 127 -5.56 -2.02 4.84
C THR A 127 -4.18 -2.67 5.00
N ALA A 128 -3.25 -2.44 4.07
CA ALA A 128 -1.89 -2.96 4.16
C ALA A 128 -1.11 -2.40 5.36
N ALA A 129 -1.42 -1.19 5.84
CA ALA A 129 -0.82 -0.66 7.06
C ALA A 129 -1.18 -1.53 8.28
N TYR A 130 -2.44 -1.88 8.43
CA TYR A 130 -2.90 -2.75 9.52
C TYR A 130 -2.36 -4.18 9.36
N ALA A 131 -2.44 -4.72 8.14
CA ALA A 131 -1.97 -6.07 7.83
C ALA A 131 -0.46 -6.22 8.07
N TYR A 132 0.34 -5.21 7.74
CA TYR A 132 1.79 -5.23 7.96
C TYR A 132 2.14 -5.31 9.44
N HIS A 133 1.46 -4.54 10.29
CA HIS A 133 1.68 -4.58 11.73
C HIS A 133 1.23 -5.90 12.34
N ALA A 134 0.08 -6.46 11.92
CA ALA A 134 -0.34 -7.79 12.35
C ALA A 134 0.67 -8.87 11.90
N TRP A 135 1.17 -8.76 10.66
CA TRP A 135 2.18 -9.70 10.14
C TRP A 135 3.50 -9.65 10.90
N ALA A 136 3.96 -8.46 11.30
CA ALA A 136 5.16 -8.30 12.11
C ALA A 136 5.06 -9.05 13.46
N LEU A 137 3.86 -9.25 13.97
CA LEU A 137 3.54 -10.06 15.16
C LEU A 137 3.26 -11.54 14.85
N GLY A 138 3.38 -11.97 13.59
CA GLY A 138 3.16 -13.35 13.16
C GLY A 138 1.70 -13.69 12.80
N TYR A 139 0.80 -12.71 12.74
CA TYR A 139 -0.61 -12.91 12.41
C TYR A 139 -0.88 -12.65 10.93
N VAL A 140 -1.44 -13.64 10.24
CA VAL A 140 -1.75 -13.59 8.81
C VAL A 140 -3.18 -14.10 8.59
N ASP A 141 -3.92 -13.45 7.70
CA ASP A 141 -5.24 -13.88 7.28
C ASP A 141 -5.26 -14.09 5.75
N ALA A 142 -5.65 -15.30 5.34
CA ALA A 142 -5.63 -15.69 3.93
C ALA A 142 -6.63 -14.91 3.06
N GLU A 143 -7.79 -14.51 3.62
CA GLU A 143 -8.81 -13.75 2.91
C GLU A 143 -8.34 -12.32 2.63
N ILE A 144 -7.68 -11.69 3.63
CA ILE A 144 -7.07 -10.37 3.46
C ILE A 144 -6.00 -10.43 2.36
N MET A 145 -5.12 -11.43 2.41
CA MET A 145 -4.07 -11.58 1.39
C MET A 145 -4.65 -11.85 0.01
N ASN A 146 -5.66 -12.72 -0.13
CA ASN A 146 -6.36 -12.94 -1.40
C ASN A 146 -6.96 -11.65 -1.96
N PHE A 147 -7.50 -10.82 -1.08
CA PHE A 147 -8.11 -9.56 -1.50
C PHE A 147 -7.08 -8.55 -2.01
N PHE A 148 -5.87 -8.48 -1.45
CA PHE A 148 -4.81 -7.64 -2.01
C PHE A 148 -4.51 -8.00 -3.47
N TYR A 149 -4.35 -9.28 -3.78
CA TYR A 149 -4.14 -9.73 -5.16
C TYR A 149 -5.34 -9.45 -6.06
N LYS A 150 -6.56 -9.71 -5.59
CA LYS A 150 -7.80 -9.42 -6.32
C LYS A 150 -7.92 -7.93 -6.64
N GLY A 151 -7.77 -7.08 -5.65
CA GLY A 151 -7.87 -5.62 -5.81
C GLY A 151 -6.81 -5.07 -6.76
N MET A 152 -5.54 -5.49 -6.61
CA MET A 152 -4.47 -5.06 -7.50
C MET A 152 -4.69 -5.54 -8.95
N ARG A 153 -5.22 -6.75 -9.18
CA ARG A 153 -5.57 -7.21 -10.54
C ARG A 153 -6.64 -6.32 -11.17
N ILE A 154 -7.71 -6.03 -10.42
CA ILE A 154 -8.85 -5.23 -10.91
C ILE A 154 -8.42 -3.81 -11.28
N LEU A 155 -7.50 -3.19 -10.53
CA LEU A 155 -6.95 -1.88 -10.87
C LEU A 155 -6.32 -1.85 -12.26
N GLY A 156 -5.70 -2.95 -12.66
CA GLY A 156 -5.07 -3.10 -13.96
C GLY A 156 -6.01 -3.52 -15.10
N GLU A 157 -7.29 -3.77 -14.84
CA GLU A 157 -8.28 -4.20 -15.82
C GLU A 157 -9.16 -3.04 -16.28
N GLU A 158 -9.74 -3.19 -17.49
CA GLU A 158 -10.77 -2.28 -17.99
C GLU A 158 -12.13 -2.74 -17.46
N LYS A 159 -12.59 -2.09 -16.37
CA LYS A 159 -13.83 -2.39 -15.67
C LYS A 159 -14.73 -1.18 -15.61
N GLY A 160 -16.04 -1.42 -15.72
CA GLY A 160 -17.08 -0.40 -15.57
C GLY A 160 -17.45 -0.17 -14.10
N MET A 161 -18.28 0.85 -13.86
CA MET A 161 -18.77 1.20 -12.52
C MET A 161 -19.47 0.03 -11.81
N GLU A 162 -20.30 -0.73 -12.54
CA GLU A 162 -21.06 -1.88 -12.00
C GLU A 162 -20.14 -2.98 -11.45
N GLU A 163 -18.92 -3.11 -12.01
CA GLU A 163 -17.94 -4.09 -11.60
C GLU A 163 -17.01 -3.55 -10.48
N LEU A 164 -16.73 -2.23 -10.48
CA LEU A 164 -15.83 -1.60 -9.51
C LEU A 164 -16.52 -1.30 -8.17
N LEU A 165 -17.78 -0.87 -8.18
CA LEU A 165 -18.49 -0.50 -6.95
C LEU A 165 -18.59 -1.64 -5.92
N PRO A 166 -18.90 -2.89 -6.29
CA PRO A 166 -18.85 -4.02 -5.36
C PRO A 166 -17.47 -4.20 -4.72
N VAL A 167 -16.40 -3.96 -5.47
CA VAL A 167 -15.02 -4.09 -4.96
C VAL A 167 -14.68 -2.99 -3.95
N VAL A 168 -15.18 -1.77 -4.15
CA VAL A 168 -15.06 -0.69 -3.15
C VAL A 168 -15.73 -1.09 -1.83
N ILE A 169 -16.93 -1.65 -1.90
CA ILE A 169 -17.65 -2.13 -0.70
C ILE A 169 -16.89 -3.29 -0.03
N GLU A 170 -16.37 -4.22 -0.82
CA GLU A 170 -15.57 -5.33 -0.33
C GLU A 170 -14.26 -4.84 0.34
N THR A 171 -13.62 -3.81 -0.23
CA THR A 171 -12.44 -3.17 0.39
C THR A 171 -12.73 -2.72 1.82
N GLY A 172 -13.89 -2.10 2.06
CA GLY A 172 -14.30 -1.71 3.41
C GLY A 172 -14.49 -2.89 4.36
N LYS A 173 -15.10 -3.98 3.89
CA LYS A 173 -15.30 -5.20 4.70
C LYS A 173 -13.97 -5.88 5.06
N ILE A 174 -13.07 -5.99 4.10
CA ILE A 174 -11.74 -6.56 4.32
C ILE A 174 -10.90 -5.68 5.25
N ASN A 175 -11.04 -4.36 5.13
CA ASN A 175 -10.36 -3.45 6.07
C ASN A 175 -10.84 -3.65 7.50
N LEU A 176 -12.16 -3.79 7.74
CA LEU A 176 -12.70 -4.10 9.07
C LEU A 176 -12.13 -5.41 9.62
N ARG A 177 -12.13 -6.47 8.83
CA ARG A 177 -11.51 -7.76 9.19
C ARG A 177 -10.01 -7.61 9.52
N CYS A 178 -9.31 -6.76 8.80
CA CYS A 178 -7.90 -6.51 9.03
C CYS A 178 -7.66 -5.75 10.35
N MET A 179 -8.54 -4.82 10.69
CA MET A 179 -8.49 -4.12 11.98
C MET A 179 -8.74 -5.10 13.15
N GLU A 180 -9.70 -6.02 13.01
CA GLU A 180 -9.94 -7.10 13.99
C GLU A 180 -8.72 -8.02 14.15
N LEU A 181 -8.05 -8.36 13.03
CA LEU A 181 -6.81 -9.13 13.06
C LEU A 181 -5.69 -8.41 13.81
N LEU A 182 -5.53 -7.11 13.58
CA LEU A 182 -4.51 -6.29 14.25
C LEU A 182 -4.81 -6.13 15.74
N ASP A 183 -6.08 -5.88 16.10
CA ASP A 183 -6.51 -5.82 17.50
C ASP A 183 -6.17 -7.12 18.23
N LYS A 184 -6.54 -8.26 17.66
CA LYS A 184 -6.18 -9.57 18.17
C LYS A 184 -4.66 -9.75 18.32
N ALA A 185 -3.89 -9.40 17.28
CA ALA A 185 -2.44 -9.52 17.28
C ALA A 185 -1.79 -8.71 18.39
N ASN A 186 -2.24 -7.47 18.59
CA ASN A 186 -1.75 -6.60 19.66
C ASN A 186 -2.14 -7.10 21.05
N THR A 187 -3.41 -7.46 21.26
CA THR A 187 -3.94 -7.91 22.56
C THR A 187 -3.29 -9.22 22.99
N GLU A 188 -3.14 -10.19 22.08
CA GLU A 188 -2.48 -11.45 22.41
C GLU A 188 -0.96 -11.31 22.62
N SER A 189 -0.31 -10.32 21.98
CA SER A 189 1.13 -10.09 22.09
C SER A 189 1.51 -9.23 23.29
N TYR A 190 0.71 -8.21 23.61
CA TYR A 190 1.05 -7.18 24.61
C TYR A 190 0.06 -7.08 25.78
N GLY A 191 -1.07 -7.78 25.72
CA GLY A 191 -2.16 -7.66 26.67
C GLY A 191 -3.11 -6.49 26.37
N ASP A 192 -4.19 -6.42 27.13
CA ASP A 192 -5.14 -5.31 27.04
C ASP A 192 -4.50 -3.99 27.53
N PRO A 193 -4.80 -2.85 26.87
CA PRO A 193 -4.30 -1.56 27.30
C PRO A 193 -4.92 -1.18 28.66
N ILE A 194 -4.08 -1.10 29.69
CA ILE A 194 -4.49 -0.68 31.02
C ILE A 194 -4.02 0.77 31.23
N PRO A 195 -4.92 1.71 31.63
CA PRO A 195 -4.53 3.06 31.95
C PRO A 195 -3.46 3.06 33.05
N THR A 196 -2.29 3.59 32.72
CA THR A 196 -1.14 3.64 33.63
C THR A 196 -0.76 5.08 33.89
N GLU A 197 -0.57 5.43 35.16
CA GLU A 197 -0.07 6.75 35.51
C GLU A 197 1.39 6.90 35.09
N VAL A 198 1.66 7.88 34.22
CA VAL A 198 2.99 8.19 33.74
C VAL A 198 3.43 9.53 34.33
N PRO A 199 4.58 9.57 35.05
CA PRO A 199 5.08 10.83 35.60
C PRO A 199 5.46 11.79 34.46
N LEU A 200 5.09 13.07 34.60
CA LEU A 200 5.42 14.13 33.66
C LEU A 200 6.87 14.64 33.79
N THR A 201 7.58 14.19 34.81
CA THR A 201 8.95 14.59 35.14
C THR A 201 9.86 13.36 35.20
N ILE A 202 11.08 13.53 34.72
CA ILE A 202 12.13 12.51 34.80
C ILE A 202 13.09 12.89 35.93
N GLU A 203 13.44 11.94 36.79
CA GLU A 203 14.46 12.15 37.79
C GLU A 203 15.82 12.44 37.17
N LYS A 204 16.60 13.30 37.83
CA LYS A 204 17.95 13.65 37.35
C LYS A 204 18.89 12.45 37.47
N GLY A 205 19.41 11.99 36.34
CA GLY A 205 20.35 10.86 36.28
C GLY A 205 20.71 10.48 34.84
N PRO A 206 21.58 9.49 34.64
CA PRO A 206 21.82 8.93 33.35
C PRO A 206 20.58 8.17 32.86
N PHE A 207 20.22 8.35 31.59
CA PHE A 207 19.07 7.69 30.96
C PHE A 207 19.40 7.27 29.53
N ILE A 208 18.68 6.28 29.04
CA ILE A 208 18.72 5.85 27.64
C ILE A 208 17.40 6.29 27.00
N VAL A 209 17.50 7.01 25.89
CA VAL A 209 16.35 7.36 25.08
C VAL A 209 16.05 6.17 24.15
N VAL A 210 14.81 5.66 24.23
CA VAL A 210 14.31 4.64 23.33
C VAL A 210 13.25 5.31 22.45
N SER A 211 13.43 5.24 21.11
CA SER A 211 12.50 5.78 20.12
C SER A 211 11.71 4.66 19.49
#